data_4143a66f5e03616e6aa4e3c6e78b2ae8
#
_entry.id   4143a66f5e03616e6aa4e3c6e78b2ae8
#
_cell.length_a   1.000
_cell.length_b   1.000
_cell.length_c   1.000
_cell.angle_alpha   90.00
_cell.angle_beta   90.00
_cell.angle_gamma   90.00
#
_symmetry.space_group_name_H-M   'P 1'
#
loop_
_entity.id
_entity.type
_entity.pdbx_description
1 polymer ?
#
loop_
_entity_poly.entity_id
_entity_poly.type
_entity_poly.pdbx_seq_one_letter_code
_entity_poly.pdbx_strand_id
1 'polypeptide(L)' 'MSVNYQHHQTSVSVDDYVTIRQLTTRYPAFTEGGIRALIFRSKSNGFDSCIRRIGRKILISKSAFSRWIEEQNEGGNS' A
#
# COMPACT_ATOMS: atom_id res chain seq x y z
N MET A 1 -1.20 22.21 19.90
CA MET A 1 -1.19 21.90 19.71
C MET A 1 -1.25 21.47 19.17
N SER A 2 -1.14 21.44 19.11
CA SER A 2 -1.05 21.00 18.61
C SER A 2 -1.11 20.34 18.06
N VAL A 3 -1.09 20.28 18.02
CA VAL A 3 -1.00 19.69 17.52
C VAL A 3 -1.33 19.01 17.05
N ASN A 4 -1.30 19.00 17.02
CA ASN A 4 -1.46 18.40 16.54
C ASN A 4 -1.83 17.88 15.94
N TYR A 5 -1.86 17.94 15.81
CA TYR A 5 -2.10 17.59 15.18
C TYR A 5 -2.25 16.81 14.67
N GLN A 6 -1.89 16.60 14.47
CA GLN A 6 -1.87 16.02 14.12
C GLN A 6 -2.34 15.23 13.94
N HIS A 7 -2.57 15.00 13.98
CA HIS A 7 -2.99 14.35 13.95
C HIS A 7 -3.42 13.70 13.52
N HIS A 8 -3.39 13.71 13.18
CA HIS A 8 -3.82 13.27 12.83
C HIS A 8 -3.99 12.57 12.27
N GLN A 9 -3.70 12.76 12.26
CA GLN A 9 -3.85 12.14 11.74
C GLN A 9 -3.97 11.17 11.14
N THR A 10 -4.10 11.01 11.67
CA THR A 10 -4.32 9.88 10.91
C THR A 10 -3.61 9.86 9.65
N SER A 11 -3.08 10.83 9.33
CA SER A 11 -2.44 10.88 8.05
C SER A 11 -1.25 9.98 8.05
N VAL A 12 -1.01 9.40 6.89
CA VAL A 12 0.10 8.53 6.65
C VAL A 12 1.34 9.38 6.45
N SER A 13 2.42 9.07 7.12
CA SER A 13 3.64 9.83 6.95
C SER A 13 4.31 9.48 5.63
N VAL A 14 5.18 10.37 5.16
CA VAL A 14 5.93 10.12 3.93
C VAL A 14 6.74 8.82 4.04
N ASP A 15 7.19 8.50 5.24
CA ASP A 15 7.98 7.28 5.46
C ASP A 15 7.21 6.01 5.21
N ASP A 16 5.88 6.10 5.14
CA ASP A 16 5.06 4.95 4.86
C ASP A 16 5.08 4.53 3.40
N TYR A 17 5.49 5.43 2.50
CA TYR A 17 5.46 5.17 1.08
C TYR A 17 6.77 4.58 0.59
N VAL A 18 6.67 3.55 -0.22
CA VAL A 18 7.85 2.89 -0.78
C VAL A 18 7.62 2.58 -2.25
N THR A 19 8.70 2.37 -2.98
CA THR A 19 8.61 1.91 -4.36
C THR A 19 8.29 0.42 -4.36
N ILE A 20 7.96 -0.10 -5.53
CA ILE A 20 7.70 -1.53 -5.67
C ILE A 20 8.92 -2.33 -5.23
N ARG A 21 10.11 -1.92 -5.67
CA ARG A 21 11.33 -2.63 -5.30
C ARG A 21 11.57 -2.61 -3.80
N GLN A 22 11.38 -1.45 -3.17
CA GLN A 22 11.56 -1.36 -1.72
C GLN A 22 10.55 -2.22 -0.98
N LEU A 23 9.33 -2.27 -1.48
CA LEU A 23 8.31 -3.09 -0.87
C LEU A 23 8.68 -4.56 -0.91
N THR A 24 9.14 -5.04 -2.06
CA THR A 24 9.48 -6.45 -2.19
C THR A 24 10.77 -6.81 -1.46
N THR A 25 11.65 -5.84 -1.27
CA THR A 25 12.83 -6.07 -0.44
C THR A 25 12.43 -6.26 1.02
N ARG A 26 11.48 -5.45 1.48
CA ARG A 26 11.02 -5.54 2.86
C ARG A 26 10.15 -6.78 3.08
N TYR A 27 9.38 -7.16 2.08
CA TYR A 27 8.47 -8.31 2.18
C TYR A 27 8.81 -9.30 1.09
N PRO A 28 9.82 -10.13 1.32
CA PRO A 28 10.30 -11.02 0.25
C PRO A 28 9.31 -12.09 -0.19
N ALA A 29 8.20 -12.23 0.52
CA ALA A 29 7.14 -13.12 0.07
C ALA A 29 6.51 -12.66 -1.24
N PHE A 30 6.72 -11.39 -1.61
CA PHE A 30 6.14 -10.82 -2.82
C PHE A 30 7.24 -10.51 -3.83
N THR A 31 6.97 -10.76 -5.10
CA THR A 31 7.90 -10.41 -6.16
C THR A 31 7.45 -9.12 -6.82
N GLU A 32 8.38 -8.46 -7.51
CA GLU A 32 8.01 -7.24 -8.22
C GLU A 32 6.94 -7.53 -9.27
N GLY A 33 7.09 -8.66 -9.98
CA GLY A 33 6.08 -9.05 -10.96
C GLY A 33 4.71 -9.26 -10.35
N GLY A 34 4.68 -9.88 -9.17
CA GLY A 34 3.42 -10.08 -8.46
C GLY A 34 2.78 -8.77 -8.06
N ILE A 35 3.58 -7.83 -7.55
CA ILE A 35 3.04 -6.53 -7.16
C ILE A 35 2.55 -5.77 -8.39
N ARG A 36 3.28 -5.83 -9.51
CA ARG A 36 2.84 -5.17 -10.74
C ARG A 36 1.52 -5.74 -11.24
N ALA A 37 1.32 -7.04 -11.08
CA ALA A 37 0.05 -7.66 -11.45
C ALA A 37 -1.09 -7.15 -10.58
N LEU A 38 -0.83 -6.98 -9.29
CA LEU A 38 -1.83 -6.40 -8.38
C LEU A 38 -2.18 -4.97 -8.79
N ILE A 39 -1.18 -4.20 -9.18
CA ILE A 39 -1.39 -2.83 -9.62
C ILE A 39 -2.22 -2.80 -10.90
N PHE A 40 -1.93 -3.71 -11.81
CA PHE A 40 -2.64 -3.79 -13.08
C PHE A 40 -4.14 -4.01 -12.86
N ARG A 41 -4.50 -4.79 -11.84
CA ARG A 41 -5.89 -5.10 -11.53
C ARG A 41 -6.41 -4.31 -10.33
N SER A 42 -5.75 -3.21 -10.00
CA SER A 42 -6.00 -2.54 -8.73
C SER A 42 -7.43 -2.04 -8.56
N LYS A 43 -8.10 -1.74 -9.67
CA LYS A 43 -9.47 -1.23 -9.55
C LYS A 43 -10.46 -2.34 -9.23
N SER A 44 -10.13 -3.58 -9.56
CA SER A 44 -11.06 -4.67 -9.27
C SER A 44 -10.70 -5.41 -7.98
N ASN A 45 -9.45 -5.34 -7.54
CA ASN A 45 -9.04 -6.09 -6.35
C ASN A 45 -8.88 -5.21 -5.11
N GLY A 46 -9.16 -3.91 -5.22
CA GLY A 46 -9.06 -3.01 -4.08
C GLY A 46 -7.64 -2.52 -3.80
N PHE A 47 -6.66 -2.99 -4.53
CA PHE A 47 -5.27 -2.60 -4.29
C PHE A 47 -5.03 -1.12 -4.58
N ASP A 48 -5.94 -0.52 -5.32
CA ASP A 48 -5.84 0.89 -5.68
C ASP A 48 -5.74 1.78 -4.44
N SER A 49 -6.34 1.36 -3.34
CA SER A 49 -6.28 2.13 -2.10
C SER A 49 -4.88 2.17 -1.50
N CYS A 50 -4.00 1.25 -1.91
CA CYS A 50 -2.63 1.20 -1.41
C CYS A 50 -1.67 2.02 -2.26
N ILE A 51 -2.09 2.47 -3.42
CA ILE A 51 -1.20 3.05 -4.43
C ILE A 51 -1.34 4.56 -4.46
N ARG A 52 -0.22 5.24 -4.66
CA ARG A 52 -0.21 6.67 -4.95
C ARG A 52 0.64 6.90 -6.18
N ARG A 53 0.10 7.63 -7.13
CA ARG A 53 0.79 7.92 -8.38
C ARG A 53 1.20 9.37 -8.39
N ILE A 54 2.48 9.61 -8.58
CA ILE A 54 3.02 10.97 -8.65
C ILE A 54 3.82 11.05 -9.93
N GLY A 55 3.25 11.72 -10.94
CA GLY A 55 3.85 11.68 -12.26
C GLY A 55 3.90 10.25 -12.74
N ARG A 56 5.07 9.77 -13.07
CA ARG A 56 5.25 8.38 -13.50
C ARG A 56 5.63 7.46 -12.36
N LYS A 57 5.80 8.02 -11.18
CA LYS A 57 6.25 7.24 -10.04
C LYS A 57 5.06 6.58 -9.35
N ILE A 58 5.21 5.34 -9.00
CA ILE A 58 4.19 4.61 -8.26
C ILE A 58 4.76 4.33 -6.88
N LEU A 59 4.02 4.74 -5.87
CA LEU A 59 4.40 4.50 -4.49
C LEU A 59 3.32 3.67 -3.82
N ILE A 60 3.72 2.87 -2.86
CA ILE A 60 2.79 2.00 -2.15
C ILE A 60 2.87 2.34 -0.67
N SER A 61 1.70 2.53 -0.06
CA SER A 61 1.61 2.75 1.37
C SER A 61 1.77 1.42 2.08
N LYS A 62 2.78 1.31 2.93
CA LYS A 62 3.02 0.06 3.65
C LYS A 62 1.87 -0.27 4.60
N SER A 63 1.34 0.72 5.29
CA SER A 63 0.24 0.47 6.22
C SER A 63 -1.02 0.06 5.49
N ALA A 64 -1.32 0.70 4.35
CA ALA A 64 -2.49 0.31 3.56
C ALA A 64 -2.30 -1.08 2.96
N PHE A 65 -1.08 -1.41 2.58
CA PHE A 65 -0.77 -2.72 2.04
C PHE A 65 -1.03 -3.81 3.08
N SER A 66 -0.58 -3.58 4.32
CA SER A 66 -0.83 -4.54 5.39
C SER A 66 -2.32 -4.73 5.63
N ARG A 67 -3.07 -3.63 5.64
CA ARG A 67 -4.51 -3.71 5.84
C ARG A 67 -5.18 -4.45 4.69
N TRP A 68 -4.74 -4.17 3.47
CA TRP A 68 -5.30 -4.82 2.30
C TRP A 68 -5.09 -6.34 2.36
N ILE A 69 -3.90 -6.77 2.81
CA ILE A 69 -3.64 -8.20 2.95
C ILE A 69 -4.61 -8.84 3.94
N GLU A 70 -4.83 -8.17 5.06
CA GLU A 70 -5.76 -8.70 6.07
C GLU A 70 -7.18 -8.79 5.51
N GLU A 71 -7.57 -7.78 4.74
CA GLU A 71 -8.90 -7.77 4.14
C GLU A 71 -9.07 -8.91 3.15
N GLN A 72 -8.02 -9.22 2.38
CA GLN A 72 -8.09 -10.34 1.45
C GLN A 72 -8.29 -11.64 2.18
N ASN A 73 -7.56 -11.81 3.28
CA ASN A 73 -7.65 -13.03 4.03
C ASN A 73 -9.05 -13.22 4.62
N GLU A 74 -9.63 -12.17 5.16
CA GLU A 74 -10.96 -12.23 5.74
C GLU A 74 -12.01 -12.48 4.66
N GLY A 75 -11.92 -11.72 3.57
CA GLY A 75 -12.89 -11.86 2.49
C GLY A 75 -12.76 -13.19 1.77
N GLY A 76 -11.54 -13.66 1.63
CA GLY A 76 -11.28 -14.90 0.90
C GLY A 76 -11.82 -16.12 1.58
N ASN A 77 -12.06 -16.02 2.87
CA ASN A 77 -12.55 -17.16 3.64
C ASN A 77 -14.04 -17.27 3.69
N SER A 78 -14.69 -16.29 3.18
CA SER A 78 -16.15 -16.30 3.24
C SER A 78 -16.76 -17.11 2.16
#